data_bdd11057401bfa91ad8fc0ef9ecaec62
#
_entry.id   bdd11057401bfa91ad8fc0ef9ecaec62
#
_cell.length_a   1.000
_cell.length_b   1.000
_cell.length_c   1.000
_cell.angle_alpha   90.00
_cell.angle_beta   90.00
_cell.angle_gamma   90.00
#
_symmetry.space_group_name_H-M   'P 1'
#
loop_
_entity.id
_entity.type
_entity.pdbx_description
1 polymer ?
#
loop_
_entity_poly.entity_id
_entity_poly.type
_entity_poly.pdbx_seq_one_letter_code
_entity_poly.pdbx_strand_id
1 'polypeptide(L)'
;LLRRRGLSTAILDADVTGPSIPKAFGVHEQLMATDEGICPAASTTGVKLVSLNLLLENETDPVVWRGPVIAGAVKQFWTDVMWGDVDFMFVDMPPGTGDVPLTVFQSLPVDGILIVTSPQELVGMIVEKAVNMARMMNVPVLGIVENMSYFQCDECGKKHEIFGRSHLDEIAAQCEIPRTARMPLNPALAAACDAGKIEMFDGDWLDELAGEIAAL
;
A
#
# COMPACT_ATOMS: atom_id res chain seq x y z
N LEU A 1 10.62 3.59 -3.19
CA LEU A 1 11.80 3.86 -2.38
C LEU A 1 12.71 2.64 -2.27
N LEU A 2 12.21 1.45 -1.89
CA LEU A 2 13.04 0.24 -1.78
C LEU A 2 13.69 -0.14 -3.13
N ARG A 3 12.95 0.01 -4.23
CA ARG A 3 13.51 -0.21 -5.58
C ARG A 3 14.66 0.74 -5.89
N ARG A 4 14.60 2.01 -5.47
CA ARG A 4 15.72 2.98 -5.60
C ARG A 4 16.95 2.56 -4.78
N ARG A 5 16.78 1.77 -3.74
CA ARG A 5 17.86 1.17 -2.91
C ARG A 5 18.43 -0.11 -3.52
N GLY A 6 17.99 -0.51 -4.71
CA GLY A 6 18.46 -1.71 -5.42
C GLY A 6 17.77 -3.00 -5.03
N LEU A 7 16.74 -2.95 -4.17
CA LEU A 7 15.99 -4.13 -3.73
C LEU A 7 14.93 -4.53 -4.77
N SER A 8 14.73 -5.82 -4.97
CA SER A 8 13.66 -6.36 -5.81
C SER A 8 12.33 -6.21 -5.09
N THR A 9 11.36 -5.55 -5.72
CA THR A 9 10.07 -5.25 -5.08
C THR A 9 8.90 -5.71 -5.92
N ALA A 10 7.84 -6.16 -5.24
CA ALA A 10 6.58 -6.52 -5.84
C ALA A 10 5.41 -5.88 -5.09
N ILE A 11 4.29 -5.70 -5.79
CA ILE A 11 3.03 -5.21 -5.21
C ILE A 11 1.90 -6.14 -5.67
N LEU A 12 1.16 -6.65 -4.71
CA LEU A 12 -0.11 -7.33 -4.90
C LEU A 12 -1.22 -6.35 -4.50
N ASP A 13 -1.92 -5.82 -5.50
CA ASP A 13 -3.08 -4.95 -5.29
C ASP A 13 -4.32 -5.82 -5.01
N ALA A 14 -4.71 -5.86 -3.76
CA ALA A 14 -5.87 -6.59 -3.25
C ALA A 14 -7.08 -5.68 -3.00
N ASP A 15 -7.00 -4.37 -3.27
CA ASP A 15 -8.16 -3.47 -3.26
C ASP A 15 -8.91 -3.52 -4.60
N VAL A 16 -9.80 -4.46 -4.70
CA VAL A 16 -10.62 -4.68 -5.90
C VAL A 16 -11.65 -3.58 -6.14
N THR A 17 -12.01 -2.84 -5.10
CA THR A 17 -13.07 -1.82 -5.18
C THR A 17 -12.55 -0.48 -5.71
N GLY A 18 -11.28 -0.23 -5.54
CA GLY A 18 -10.61 1.00 -5.99
C GLY A 18 -9.17 0.76 -6.43
N PRO A 19 -8.92 -0.19 -7.36
CA PRO A 19 -7.56 -0.56 -7.72
C PRO A 19 -6.86 0.64 -8.35
N SER A 20 -5.88 1.19 -7.63
CA SER A 20 -5.17 2.40 -8.01
C SER A 20 -3.70 2.15 -8.37
N ILE A 21 -3.15 1.02 -7.96
CA ILE A 21 -1.73 0.71 -8.11
C ILE A 21 -1.30 0.66 -9.57
N PRO A 22 -1.95 -0.09 -10.49
CA PRO A 22 -1.54 -0.11 -11.90
C PRO A 22 -1.53 1.28 -12.51
N LYS A 23 -2.58 2.08 -12.25
CA LYS A 23 -2.67 3.45 -12.76
C LYS A 23 -1.53 4.33 -12.25
N ALA A 24 -1.23 4.30 -10.96
CA ALA A 24 -0.17 5.11 -10.36
C ALA A 24 1.22 4.76 -10.94
N PHE A 25 1.44 3.50 -11.31
CA PHE A 25 2.69 3.02 -11.93
C PHE A 25 2.68 3.08 -13.46
N GLY A 26 1.60 3.49 -14.09
CA GLY A 26 1.46 3.56 -15.56
C GLY A 26 1.49 2.18 -16.23
N VAL A 27 1.00 1.16 -15.54
CA VAL A 27 0.92 -0.22 -16.03
C VAL A 27 -0.51 -0.48 -16.50
N HIS A 28 -0.65 -0.79 -17.80
CA HIS A 28 -1.95 -1.02 -18.45
C HIS A 28 -2.00 -2.39 -19.14
N GLU A 29 -0.90 -3.12 -19.15
CA GLU A 29 -0.81 -4.41 -19.81
C GLU A 29 -1.58 -5.46 -19.02
N GLN A 30 -2.38 -6.27 -19.72
CA GLN A 30 -3.05 -7.41 -19.11
C GLN A 30 -2.03 -8.46 -18.64
N LEU A 31 -2.35 -9.13 -17.54
CA LEU A 31 -1.55 -10.24 -17.05
C LEU A 31 -1.59 -11.40 -18.05
N MET A 32 -0.42 -11.96 -18.35
CA MET A 32 -0.32 -13.12 -19.22
C MET A 32 -0.28 -14.41 -18.39
N ALA A 33 -1.19 -15.33 -18.69
CA ALA A 33 -1.16 -16.67 -18.14
C ALA A 33 -0.39 -17.60 -19.09
N THR A 34 0.48 -18.44 -18.53
CA THR A 34 1.23 -19.48 -19.23
C THR A 34 0.95 -20.84 -18.58
N ASP A 35 1.46 -21.91 -19.15
CA ASP A 35 1.36 -23.26 -18.55
C ASP A 35 2.09 -23.36 -17.21
N GLU A 36 3.05 -22.45 -16.94
CA GLU A 36 3.83 -22.42 -15.70
C GLU A 36 3.22 -21.53 -14.61
N GLY A 37 2.30 -20.63 -14.96
CA GLY A 37 1.67 -19.70 -14.05
C GLY A 37 1.36 -18.33 -14.67
N ILE A 38 1.05 -17.36 -13.82
CA ILE A 38 0.73 -15.98 -14.22
C ILE A 38 2.00 -15.13 -14.18
N CYS A 39 2.33 -14.48 -15.28
CA CYS A 39 3.41 -13.51 -15.32
C CYS A 39 2.95 -12.19 -14.67
N PRO A 40 3.65 -11.66 -13.64
CA PRO A 40 3.35 -10.34 -13.13
C PRO A 40 3.69 -9.27 -14.18
N ALA A 41 2.92 -8.20 -14.23
CA ALA A 41 3.29 -7.02 -14.99
C ALA A 41 4.51 -6.34 -14.35
N ALA A 42 5.28 -5.59 -15.13
CA ALA A 42 6.44 -4.86 -14.63
C ALA A 42 6.29 -3.36 -14.88
N SER A 43 6.57 -2.57 -13.87
CA SER A 43 6.65 -1.12 -14.00
C SER A 43 7.93 -0.68 -14.72
N THR A 44 8.05 0.62 -15.02
CA THR A 44 9.22 1.20 -15.70
C THR A 44 10.54 0.92 -14.97
N THR A 45 10.55 0.87 -13.64
CA THR A 45 11.77 0.58 -12.86
C THR A 45 11.90 -0.90 -12.48
N GLY A 46 10.96 -1.75 -12.92
CA GLY A 46 10.98 -3.19 -12.68
C GLY A 46 10.32 -3.62 -11.36
N VAL A 47 9.40 -2.82 -10.81
CA VAL A 47 8.51 -3.28 -9.74
C VAL A 47 7.52 -4.26 -10.35
N LYS A 48 7.41 -5.46 -9.78
CA LYS A 48 6.44 -6.47 -10.22
C LYS A 48 5.07 -6.15 -9.66
N LEU A 49 4.04 -6.18 -10.51
CA LEU A 49 2.69 -5.75 -10.16
C LEU A 49 1.66 -6.80 -10.55
N VAL A 50 0.76 -7.11 -9.63
CA VAL A 50 -0.45 -7.86 -9.92
C VAL A 50 -1.64 -7.16 -9.29
N SER A 51 -2.68 -6.95 -10.08
CA SER A 51 -3.96 -6.41 -9.65
C SER A 51 -5.07 -7.14 -10.39
N LEU A 52 -6.21 -7.31 -9.74
CA LEU A 52 -7.40 -7.86 -10.39
C LEU A 52 -7.84 -7.04 -11.61
N ASN A 53 -7.60 -5.73 -11.58
CA ASN A 53 -7.89 -4.86 -12.72
C ASN A 53 -7.14 -5.25 -14.00
N LEU A 54 -5.93 -5.82 -13.85
CA LEU A 54 -5.12 -6.26 -14.99
C LEU A 54 -5.62 -7.59 -15.61
N LEU A 55 -6.64 -8.21 -15.02
CA LEU A 55 -7.35 -9.37 -15.58
C LEU A 55 -8.64 -9.00 -16.31
N LEU A 56 -9.11 -7.75 -16.18
CA LEU A 56 -10.33 -7.30 -16.83
C LEU A 56 -10.07 -6.95 -18.29
N GLU A 57 -11.07 -7.16 -19.15
CA GLU A 57 -10.99 -6.73 -20.55
C GLU A 57 -10.96 -5.19 -20.67
N ASN A 58 -11.71 -4.50 -19.78
CA ASN A 58 -11.69 -3.05 -19.66
C ASN A 58 -11.45 -2.64 -18.20
N GLU A 59 -10.54 -1.71 -17.97
CA GLU A 59 -10.21 -1.20 -16.62
C GLU A 59 -11.41 -0.58 -15.87
N THR A 60 -12.44 -0.18 -16.60
CA THR A 60 -13.65 0.45 -16.06
C THR A 60 -14.78 -0.53 -15.79
N ASP A 61 -14.60 -1.80 -16.09
CA ASP A 61 -15.63 -2.80 -15.84
C ASP A 61 -15.84 -3.01 -14.33
N PRO A 62 -17.08 -2.96 -13.85
CA PRO A 62 -17.33 -3.12 -12.42
C PRO A 62 -17.05 -4.55 -11.98
N VAL A 63 -16.17 -4.71 -11.01
CA VAL A 63 -15.93 -6.01 -10.35
C VAL A 63 -17.03 -6.26 -9.32
N VAL A 64 -18.02 -7.06 -9.66
CA VAL A 64 -19.11 -7.44 -8.76
C VAL A 64 -18.80 -8.78 -8.09
N TRP A 65 -17.70 -8.82 -7.37
CA TRP A 65 -17.31 -10.03 -6.64
C TRP A 65 -17.65 -9.92 -5.16
N ARG A 66 -18.05 -11.02 -4.56
CA ARG A 66 -18.28 -11.09 -3.12
C ARG A 66 -16.97 -11.32 -2.40
N GLY A 67 -16.86 -10.85 -1.15
CA GLY A 67 -15.65 -10.95 -0.33
C GLY A 67 -14.90 -12.29 -0.40
N PRO A 68 -15.57 -13.46 -0.26
CA PRO A 68 -14.90 -14.76 -0.35
C PRO A 68 -14.26 -15.06 -1.72
N VAL A 69 -14.81 -14.54 -2.81
CA VAL A 69 -14.26 -14.70 -4.16
C VAL A 69 -12.98 -13.85 -4.31
N ILE A 70 -13.03 -12.61 -3.82
CA ILE A 70 -11.87 -11.71 -3.80
C ILE A 70 -10.75 -12.33 -2.97
N ALA A 71 -11.08 -12.81 -1.78
CA ALA A 71 -10.13 -13.48 -0.90
C ALA A 71 -9.48 -14.70 -1.55
N GLY A 72 -10.27 -15.49 -2.29
CA GLY A 72 -9.76 -16.60 -3.10
C GLY A 72 -8.78 -16.15 -4.18
N ALA A 73 -9.11 -15.06 -4.90
CA ALA A 73 -8.25 -14.51 -5.94
C ALA A 73 -6.92 -13.98 -5.38
N VAL A 74 -6.94 -13.29 -4.24
CA VAL A 74 -5.71 -12.82 -3.56
C VAL A 74 -4.80 -14.00 -3.21
N LYS A 75 -5.37 -15.10 -2.71
CA LYS A 75 -4.61 -16.31 -2.43
C LYS A 75 -4.03 -16.94 -3.69
N GLN A 76 -4.82 -17.02 -4.78
CA GLN A 76 -4.34 -17.51 -6.07
C GLN A 76 -3.20 -16.64 -6.63
N PHE A 77 -3.29 -15.32 -6.52
CA PHE A 77 -2.18 -14.45 -6.93
C PHE A 77 -0.91 -14.67 -6.13
N TRP A 78 -1.03 -15.05 -4.88
CA TRP A 78 0.14 -15.45 -4.10
C TRP A 78 0.77 -16.75 -4.61
N THR A 79 -0.05 -17.76 -4.95
CA THR A 79 0.43 -19.12 -5.30
C THR A 79 0.75 -19.31 -6.78
N ASP A 80 -0.02 -18.68 -7.68
CA ASP A 80 -0.02 -18.99 -9.11
C ASP A 80 0.76 -17.94 -9.93
N VAL A 81 1.13 -16.81 -9.33
CA VAL A 81 1.98 -15.81 -9.97
C VAL A 81 3.44 -16.17 -9.83
N MET A 82 4.15 -16.08 -10.93
CA MET A 82 5.59 -16.30 -11.00
C MET A 82 6.37 -15.08 -10.49
N TRP A 83 6.32 -14.85 -9.18
CA TRP A 83 6.99 -13.70 -8.57
C TRP A 83 8.52 -13.73 -8.73
N GLY A 84 9.13 -14.93 -8.80
CA GLY A 84 10.58 -15.09 -8.77
C GLY A 84 11.21 -14.56 -7.48
N ASP A 85 12.46 -14.17 -7.55
CA ASP A 85 13.16 -13.60 -6.39
C ASP A 85 12.69 -12.17 -6.14
N VAL A 86 12.10 -11.92 -4.97
CA VAL A 86 11.60 -10.65 -4.50
C VAL A 86 12.05 -10.43 -3.06
N ASP A 87 12.74 -9.32 -2.81
CA ASP A 87 13.19 -8.97 -1.45
C ASP A 87 12.02 -8.46 -0.60
N PHE A 88 11.13 -7.66 -1.20
CA PHE A 88 9.97 -7.08 -0.52
C PHE A 88 8.71 -7.15 -1.38
N MET A 89 7.65 -7.72 -0.81
CA MET A 89 6.33 -7.69 -1.39
C MET A 89 5.38 -6.84 -0.53
N PHE A 90 4.70 -5.90 -1.19
CA PHE A 90 3.64 -5.11 -0.58
C PHE A 90 2.28 -5.66 -1.01
N VAL A 91 1.38 -5.82 -0.05
CA VAL A 91 -0.01 -6.16 -0.32
C VAL A 91 -0.86 -4.95 0.01
N ASP A 92 -1.40 -4.30 -1.03
CA ASP A 92 -2.32 -3.16 -0.87
C ASP A 92 -3.72 -3.69 -0.63
N MET A 93 -4.28 -3.40 0.54
CA MET A 93 -5.54 -3.97 1.00
C MET A 93 -6.65 -2.92 1.01
N PRO A 94 -7.91 -3.33 0.77
CA PRO A 94 -9.04 -2.44 0.95
C PRO A 94 -9.11 -1.89 2.39
N PRO A 95 -9.72 -0.71 2.59
CA PRO A 95 -9.83 -0.12 3.91
C PRO A 95 -10.66 -0.98 4.87
N GLY A 96 -10.29 -0.94 6.13
CA GLY A 96 -11.03 -1.63 7.20
C GLY A 96 -10.51 -3.02 7.55
N THR A 97 -11.35 -3.80 8.24
CA THR A 97 -11.01 -5.11 8.82
C THR A 97 -11.88 -6.23 8.25
N GLY A 98 -12.21 -6.15 6.95
CA GLY A 98 -13.09 -7.10 6.26
C GLY A 98 -12.41 -8.43 5.87
N ASP A 99 -13.07 -9.15 4.96
CA ASP A 99 -12.66 -10.51 4.54
C ASP A 99 -11.28 -10.54 3.86
N VAL A 100 -10.91 -9.50 3.10
CA VAL A 100 -9.64 -9.47 2.37
C VAL A 100 -8.45 -9.33 3.32
N PRO A 101 -8.37 -8.33 4.22
CA PRO A 101 -7.33 -8.27 5.23
C PRO A 101 -7.22 -9.54 6.07
N LEU A 102 -8.35 -10.10 6.49
CA LEU A 102 -8.37 -11.34 7.26
C LEU A 102 -7.75 -12.50 6.47
N THR A 103 -8.09 -12.64 5.19
CA THR A 103 -7.54 -13.69 4.32
C THR A 103 -6.04 -13.50 4.09
N VAL A 104 -5.59 -12.27 3.87
CA VAL A 104 -4.16 -11.95 3.72
C VAL A 104 -3.41 -12.45 4.96
N PHE A 105 -3.84 -12.06 6.16
CA PHE A 105 -3.17 -12.46 7.41
C PHE A 105 -3.23 -13.97 7.71
N GLN A 106 -4.25 -14.67 7.24
CA GLN A 106 -4.40 -16.12 7.45
C GLN A 106 -3.71 -16.97 6.39
N SER A 107 -3.49 -16.43 5.18
CA SER A 107 -3.07 -17.24 4.04
C SER A 107 -1.69 -16.87 3.49
N LEU A 108 -1.21 -15.65 3.73
CA LEU A 108 0.09 -15.19 3.28
C LEU A 108 1.07 -15.11 4.47
N PRO A 109 2.35 -15.36 4.25
CA PRO A 109 3.38 -15.21 5.27
C PRO A 109 3.75 -13.73 5.47
N VAL A 110 2.88 -12.98 6.16
CA VAL A 110 3.02 -11.54 6.38
C VAL A 110 4.02 -11.28 7.50
N ASP A 111 5.13 -10.61 7.21
CA ASP A 111 6.15 -10.22 8.19
C ASP A 111 5.74 -9.03 9.05
N GLY A 112 4.84 -8.18 8.56
CA GLY A 112 4.30 -7.06 9.32
C GLY A 112 3.38 -6.16 8.52
N ILE A 113 2.76 -5.18 9.19
CA ILE A 113 1.87 -4.21 8.56
C ILE A 113 2.36 -2.78 8.75
N LEU A 114 2.11 -1.97 7.73
CA LEU A 114 2.15 -0.52 7.79
C LEU A 114 0.73 0.01 7.78
N ILE A 115 0.35 0.78 8.78
CA ILE A 115 -0.96 1.41 8.84
C ILE A 115 -0.87 2.78 8.18
N VAL A 116 -1.69 3.01 7.15
CA VAL A 116 -1.79 4.32 6.49
C VAL A 116 -3.05 5.02 6.96
N THR A 117 -2.92 6.26 7.36
CA THR A 117 -3.98 7.03 8.00
C THR A 117 -3.97 8.50 7.54
N SER A 118 -4.87 9.32 8.07
CA SER A 118 -4.93 10.77 7.89
C SER A 118 -5.22 11.46 9.23
N PRO A 119 -5.00 12.79 9.40
CA PRO A 119 -5.05 13.46 10.71
C PRO A 119 -6.46 13.69 11.30
N GLN A 120 -7.51 13.09 10.76
CA GLN A 120 -8.89 13.28 11.23
C GLN A 120 -9.16 12.55 12.55
N GLU A 121 -9.94 13.12 13.47
CA GLU A 121 -10.21 12.56 14.81
C GLU A 121 -10.78 11.14 14.82
N LEU A 122 -11.62 10.78 13.84
CA LEU A 122 -12.20 9.43 13.73
C LEU A 122 -11.18 8.34 13.41
N VAL A 123 -10.01 8.74 12.99
CA VAL A 123 -8.96 7.81 12.55
C VAL A 123 -8.32 7.05 13.70
N GLY A 124 -8.23 7.63 14.91
CA GLY A 124 -7.69 6.94 16.08
C GLY A 124 -8.37 5.60 16.33
N MET A 125 -9.69 5.55 16.27
CA MET A 125 -10.46 4.30 16.45
C MET A 125 -10.22 3.29 15.30
N ILE A 126 -10.00 3.77 14.07
CA ILE A 126 -9.72 2.90 12.92
C ILE A 126 -8.32 2.28 13.07
N VAL A 127 -7.34 3.09 13.47
CA VAL A 127 -5.98 2.59 13.77
C VAL A 127 -5.98 1.56 14.89
N GLU A 128 -6.68 1.83 15.99
CA GLU A 128 -6.82 0.86 17.10
C GLU A 128 -7.45 -0.46 16.64
N LYS A 129 -8.47 -0.42 15.80
CA LYS A 129 -9.06 -1.65 15.22
C LYS A 129 -8.07 -2.42 14.36
N ALA A 130 -7.28 -1.74 13.52
CA ALA A 130 -6.25 -2.37 12.70
C ALA A 130 -5.15 -3.00 13.55
N VAL A 131 -4.69 -2.29 14.59
CA VAL A 131 -3.70 -2.81 15.56
C VAL A 131 -4.24 -4.02 16.30
N ASN A 132 -5.47 -3.98 16.79
CA ASN A 132 -6.08 -5.10 17.49
C ASN A 132 -6.23 -6.32 16.58
N MET A 133 -6.61 -6.12 15.31
CA MET A 133 -6.66 -7.21 14.33
C MET A 133 -5.28 -7.82 14.09
N ALA A 134 -4.26 -7.00 13.90
CA ALA A 134 -2.87 -7.44 13.72
C ALA A 134 -2.40 -8.28 14.93
N ARG A 135 -2.68 -7.81 16.14
CA ARG A 135 -2.37 -8.54 17.38
C ARG A 135 -3.10 -9.89 17.47
N MET A 136 -4.39 -9.93 17.10
CA MET A 136 -5.15 -11.19 17.06
C MET A 136 -4.58 -12.19 16.05
N MET A 137 -4.00 -11.70 14.94
CA MET A 137 -3.37 -12.53 13.91
C MET A 137 -1.88 -12.77 14.17
N ASN A 138 -1.35 -12.25 15.28
CA ASN A 138 0.07 -12.34 15.64
C ASN A 138 1.02 -11.76 14.56
N VAL A 139 0.59 -10.68 13.90
CA VAL A 139 1.38 -9.95 12.91
C VAL A 139 1.86 -8.62 13.51
N PRO A 140 3.16 -8.30 13.47
CA PRO A 140 3.66 -7.06 14.04
C PRO A 140 3.23 -5.84 13.25
N VAL A 141 2.95 -4.73 13.95
CA VAL A 141 2.77 -3.41 13.33
C VAL A 141 4.14 -2.75 13.22
N LEU A 142 4.63 -2.58 12.00
CA LEU A 142 5.95 -2.03 11.71
C LEU A 142 5.99 -0.51 11.84
N GLY A 143 4.88 0.15 11.54
CA GLY A 143 4.79 1.60 11.62
C GLY A 143 3.42 2.16 11.22
N ILE A 144 3.26 3.47 11.43
CA ILE A 144 2.12 4.26 10.95
C ILE A 144 2.62 5.37 10.02
N VAL A 145 1.96 5.53 8.89
CA VAL A 145 2.15 6.64 7.96
C VAL A 145 0.90 7.52 7.99
N GLU A 146 1.03 8.77 8.44
CA GLU A 146 -0.03 9.76 8.35
C GLU A 146 0.09 10.50 7.02
N ASN A 147 -0.78 10.18 6.07
CA ASN A 147 -0.88 10.87 4.80
C ASN A 147 -1.70 12.16 4.95
N MET A 148 -1.43 13.16 4.12
CA MET A 148 -2.09 14.47 4.15
C MET A 148 -1.97 15.17 5.51
N SER A 149 -0.88 14.91 6.23
CA SER A 149 -0.65 15.40 7.59
C SER A 149 -0.62 16.93 7.67
N TYR A 150 -0.09 17.57 6.65
CA TYR A 150 -0.01 19.03 6.53
C TYR A 150 0.07 19.46 5.07
N PHE A 151 -0.24 20.71 4.80
CA PHE A 151 0.11 21.40 3.56
C PHE A 151 1.26 22.37 3.83
N GLN A 152 2.29 22.35 3.00
CA GLN A 152 3.39 23.29 3.10
C GLN A 152 3.25 24.36 2.01
N CYS A 153 3.20 25.64 2.42
CA CYS A 153 3.12 26.74 1.48
C CYS A 153 4.42 26.89 0.71
N ASP A 154 4.35 26.88 -0.62
CA ASP A 154 5.53 26.97 -1.50
C ASP A 154 6.24 28.34 -1.41
N GLU A 155 5.51 29.42 -1.05
CA GLU A 155 6.08 30.76 -0.97
C GLU A 155 6.82 31.02 0.35
N CYS A 156 6.27 30.58 1.49
CA CYS A 156 6.84 30.91 2.81
C CYS A 156 7.30 29.69 3.62
N GLY A 157 7.10 28.47 3.11
CA GLY A 157 7.49 27.23 3.78
C GLY A 157 6.66 26.89 5.03
N LYS A 158 5.65 27.71 5.39
CA LYS A 158 4.81 27.46 6.56
C LYS A 158 3.95 26.22 6.35
N LYS A 159 3.93 25.35 7.39
CA LYS A 159 3.06 24.18 7.43
C LYS A 159 1.68 24.55 7.99
N HIS A 160 0.63 24.07 7.33
CA HIS A 160 -0.75 24.25 7.71
C HIS A 160 -1.41 22.90 7.91
N GLU A 161 -2.02 22.69 9.05
CA GLU A 161 -2.77 21.47 9.41
C GLU A 161 -4.20 21.58 8.89
N ILE A 162 -4.39 21.29 7.59
CA ILE A 162 -5.67 21.50 6.89
C ILE A 162 -6.79 20.63 7.47
N PHE A 163 -6.46 19.41 7.90
CA PHE A 163 -7.41 18.45 8.46
C PHE A 163 -7.39 18.37 9.99
N GLY A 164 -6.82 19.39 10.66
CA GLY A 164 -6.69 19.44 12.11
C GLY A 164 -5.31 19.00 12.60
N ARG A 165 -5.10 19.09 13.90
CA ARG A 165 -3.86 18.72 14.54
C ARG A 165 -3.60 17.20 14.43
N SER A 166 -2.39 16.83 14.09
CA SER A 166 -1.96 15.43 14.10
C SER A 166 -1.92 14.87 15.53
N HIS A 167 -2.49 13.69 15.71
CA HIS A 167 -2.42 12.88 16.93
C HIS A 167 -1.55 11.63 16.73
N LEU A 168 -0.75 11.60 15.67
CA LEU A 168 0.03 10.43 15.26
C LEU A 168 0.95 9.92 16.39
N ASP A 169 1.70 10.81 17.04
CA ASP A 169 2.66 10.41 18.08
C ASP A 169 1.94 9.89 19.33
N GLU A 170 0.78 10.47 19.68
CA GLU A 170 -0.05 10.02 20.79
C GLU A 170 -0.59 8.61 20.52
N ILE A 171 -1.11 8.36 19.31
CA ILE A 171 -1.63 7.06 18.89
C ILE A 171 -0.50 6.02 18.81
N ALA A 172 0.64 6.37 18.23
CA ALA A 172 1.79 5.47 18.15
C ALA A 172 2.28 5.05 19.54
N ALA A 173 2.36 6.00 20.49
CA ALA A 173 2.74 5.70 21.87
C ALA A 173 1.72 4.80 22.57
N GLN A 174 0.40 5.06 22.43
CA GLN A 174 -0.66 4.25 23.01
C GLN A 174 -0.68 2.82 22.48
N CYS A 175 -0.42 2.66 21.18
CA CYS A 175 -0.43 1.37 20.51
C CYS A 175 0.95 0.67 20.51
N GLU A 176 1.98 1.28 21.10
CA GLU A 176 3.36 0.77 21.15
C GLU A 176 3.95 0.53 19.76
N ILE A 177 3.64 1.43 18.80
CA ILE A 177 4.12 1.33 17.43
C ILE A 177 5.46 2.05 17.30
N PRO A 178 6.51 1.37 16.85
CA PRO A 178 7.88 1.89 16.95
C PRO A 178 8.22 2.99 15.93
N ARG A 179 7.47 3.07 14.82
CA ARG A 179 7.84 3.94 13.70
C ARG A 179 6.66 4.77 13.24
N THR A 180 6.90 6.05 12.97
CA THR A 180 5.92 6.97 12.42
C THR A 180 6.51 7.76 11.26
N ALA A 181 5.69 8.08 10.27
CA ALA A 181 6.06 9.01 9.20
C ALA A 181 4.89 9.92 8.84
N ARG A 182 5.18 11.14 8.41
CA ARG A 182 4.18 12.12 7.98
C ARG A 182 4.44 12.54 6.55
N MET A 183 3.40 12.47 5.74
CA MET A 183 3.43 12.95 4.37
C MET A 183 2.57 14.20 4.21
N PRO A 184 3.03 15.21 3.47
CA PRO A 184 2.21 16.38 3.19
C PRO A 184 1.10 16.08 2.19
N LEU A 185 0.07 16.92 2.19
CA LEU A 185 -0.79 17.08 1.05
C LEU A 185 0.03 17.72 -0.07
N ASN A 186 0.35 16.95 -1.11
CA ASN A 186 1.24 17.38 -2.18
C ASN A 186 0.57 17.20 -3.57
N PRO A 187 0.21 18.30 -4.26
CA PRO A 187 -0.43 18.23 -5.57
C PRO A 187 0.46 17.59 -6.66
N ALA A 188 1.78 17.73 -6.55
CA ALA A 188 2.69 17.14 -7.53
C ALA A 188 2.75 15.60 -7.38
N LEU A 189 2.65 15.08 -6.16
CA LEU A 189 2.51 13.64 -5.92
C LEU A 189 1.22 13.10 -6.53
N ALA A 190 0.08 13.79 -6.32
CA ALA A 190 -1.19 13.42 -6.91
C ALA A 190 -1.13 13.42 -8.44
N ALA A 191 -0.56 14.47 -9.04
CA ALA A 191 -0.37 14.56 -10.48
C ALA A 191 0.55 13.45 -11.03
N ALA A 192 1.58 13.06 -10.30
CA ALA A 192 2.46 11.96 -10.69
C ALA A 192 1.72 10.61 -10.68
N CYS A 193 0.86 10.35 -9.67
CA CYS A 193 0.00 9.17 -9.63
C CYS A 193 -0.99 9.15 -10.80
N ASP A 194 -1.66 10.27 -11.07
CA ASP A 194 -2.63 10.38 -12.17
C ASP A 194 -2.00 10.19 -13.54
N ALA A 195 -0.74 10.61 -13.69
CA ALA A 195 0.04 10.46 -14.92
C ALA A 195 0.73 9.07 -15.05
N GLY A 196 0.59 8.16 -14.09
CA GLY A 196 1.27 6.86 -14.08
C GLY A 196 2.80 6.97 -13.91
N LYS A 197 3.26 7.99 -13.19
CA LYS A 197 4.68 8.32 -13.04
C LYS A 197 5.14 8.41 -11.59
N ILE A 198 4.49 7.68 -10.68
CA ILE A 198 4.83 7.71 -9.26
C ILE A 198 6.29 7.35 -8.99
N GLU A 199 6.89 6.49 -9.80
CA GLU A 199 8.30 6.10 -9.66
C GLU A 199 9.28 7.21 -9.96
N MET A 200 8.86 8.22 -10.74
CA MET A 200 9.66 9.40 -11.10
C MET A 200 9.48 10.55 -10.10
N PHE A 201 8.53 10.43 -9.18
CA PHE A 201 8.30 11.45 -8.17
C PHE A 201 9.45 11.46 -7.16
N ASP A 202 10.04 12.63 -6.96
CA ASP A 202 11.14 12.84 -6.01
C ASP A 202 10.59 13.38 -4.69
N GLY A 203 10.43 12.51 -3.71
CA GLY A 203 9.96 12.83 -2.36
C GLY A 203 10.65 11.92 -1.33
N ASP A 204 11.06 12.50 -0.23
CA ASP A 204 11.91 11.89 0.80
C ASP A 204 11.19 11.59 2.13
N TRP A 205 9.92 11.98 2.26
CA TRP A 205 9.18 11.89 3.54
C TRP A 205 9.12 10.49 4.16
N LEU A 206 9.30 9.44 3.35
CA LEU A 206 9.30 8.04 3.79
C LEU A 206 10.69 7.39 3.71
N ASP A 207 11.75 8.15 3.43
CA ASP A 207 13.10 7.57 3.24
C ASP A 207 13.65 6.93 4.51
N GLU A 208 13.45 7.56 5.66
CA GLU A 208 13.86 7.02 6.95
C GLU A 208 13.11 5.71 7.24
N LEU A 209 11.77 5.73 7.15
CA LEU A 209 10.93 4.55 7.34
C LEU A 209 11.29 3.42 6.36
N ALA A 210 11.52 3.76 5.08
CA ALA A 210 11.93 2.77 4.08
C ALA A 210 13.33 2.19 4.37
N GLY A 211 14.24 3.00 4.93
CA GLY A 211 15.56 2.53 5.37
C GLY A 211 15.49 1.55 6.54
N GLU A 212 14.65 1.84 7.51
CA GLU A 212 14.44 0.97 8.68
C GLU A 212 13.74 -0.36 8.29
N ILE A 213 12.76 -0.30 7.37
CA ILE A 213 12.11 -1.51 6.86
C ILE A 213 13.08 -2.35 6.04
N ALA A 214 13.94 -1.73 5.23
CA ALA A 214 14.94 -2.45 4.44
C ALA A 214 15.99 -3.16 5.30
N ALA A 215 16.10 -2.83 6.58
CA ALA A 215 17.03 -3.43 7.54
C ALA A 215 16.41 -4.57 8.39
N LEU A 216 15.11 -4.84 8.21
CA LEU A 216 14.42 -5.96 8.87
C LEU A 216 14.78 -7.29 8.22
#